data_398f0f6521dbe549648ac6d3a6fe07f4
#
_entry.id   398f0f6521dbe549648ac6d3a6fe07f4
#
_cell.length_a   1.000
_cell.length_b   1.000
_cell.length_c   1.000
_cell.angle_alpha   90.00
_cell.angle_beta   90.00
_cell.angle_gamma   90.00
#
_symmetry.space_group_name_H-M   'P 1'
#
loop_
_entity.id
_entity.type
_entity.pdbx_description
1 polymer ?
#
loop_
_entity_poly.entity_id
_entity_poly.type
_entity_poly.pdbx_seq_one_letter_code
_entity_poly.pdbx_strand_id
1 'polypeptide(L)'
;MSTTESIKVENLSEDILRSMPEALIFADLDGIIRLWNPGAETVFGFTAAESIGQSLDLIIPERMRKAHWDGFNKAIVRGGTLPGRTSMITRSLHKSGEPIYVDMSFAMVKNPAGQMLGSMAVARDATARFQEEKNLRRQLAELTPKPEQPEQ
;
A
#
# COMPACT_ATOMS: atom_id res chain seq x y z
N MET A 1 0.38 22.07 39.38
CA MET A 1 0.89 20.70 39.53
C MET A 1 0.69 19.97 38.23
N SER A 2 1.73 19.79 37.47
CA SER A 2 1.67 19.00 36.25
C SER A 2 1.67 17.53 36.64
N THR A 3 0.52 16.89 36.50
CA THR A 3 0.45 15.44 36.53
C THR A 3 0.95 14.97 35.18
N THR A 4 2.24 14.70 35.09
CA THR A 4 2.78 13.94 33.97
C THR A 4 2.26 12.53 34.14
N GLU A 5 1.08 12.24 33.59
CA GLU A 5 0.62 10.89 33.43
C GLU A 5 1.68 10.18 32.58
N SER A 6 2.36 9.23 33.19
CA SER A 6 3.35 8.41 32.48
C SER A 6 2.66 7.77 31.29
N ILE A 7 3.08 8.11 30.08
CA ILE A 7 2.62 7.44 28.85
C ILE A 7 2.86 5.95 29.05
N LYS A 8 1.76 5.18 29.15
CA LYS A 8 1.86 3.73 29.25
C LYS A 8 2.32 3.19 27.92
N VAL A 9 3.60 2.90 27.79
CA VAL A 9 4.25 2.42 26.57
C VAL A 9 3.62 1.13 26.05
N GLU A 10 2.96 0.35 26.92
CA GLU A 10 2.32 -0.93 26.58
C GLU A 10 1.24 -0.81 25.49
N ASN A 11 0.54 0.32 25.42
CA ASN A 11 -0.52 0.55 24.44
C ASN A 11 -0.13 1.56 23.34
N LEU A 12 1.06 2.13 23.42
CA LEU A 12 1.48 3.21 22.53
C LEU A 12 1.50 2.77 21.05
N SER A 13 1.90 1.55 20.77
CA SER A 13 1.93 1.01 19.41
C SER A 13 0.54 0.97 18.79
N GLU A 14 -0.46 0.54 19.54
CA GLU A 14 -1.86 0.52 19.09
C GLU A 14 -2.40 1.93 18.89
N ASP A 15 -2.08 2.84 19.79
CA ASP A 15 -2.51 4.24 19.70
C ASP A 15 -1.89 4.93 18.48
N ILE A 16 -0.63 4.66 18.17
CA ILE A 16 0.03 5.14 16.96
C ILE A 16 -0.67 4.60 15.71
N LEU A 17 -0.92 3.30 15.65
CA LEU A 17 -1.59 2.68 14.51
C LEU A 17 -2.98 3.25 14.26
N ARG A 18 -3.74 3.53 15.32
CA ARG A 18 -5.06 4.17 15.23
C ARG A 18 -5.00 5.61 14.78
N SER A 19 -3.94 6.31 15.12
CA SER A 19 -3.78 7.74 14.84
C SER A 19 -3.14 8.03 13.49
N MET A 20 -2.57 7.02 12.82
CA MET A 20 -1.95 7.19 11.51
C MET A 20 -2.99 7.58 10.46
N PRO A 21 -2.76 8.69 9.70
CA PRO A 21 -3.61 9.02 8.56
C PRO A 21 -3.40 8.08 7.37
N GLU A 22 -2.21 7.47 7.26
CA GLU A 22 -1.92 6.49 6.22
C GLU A 22 -2.60 5.15 6.54
N ALA A 23 -2.91 4.41 5.47
CA ALA A 23 -3.30 3.02 5.60
C ALA A 23 -2.12 2.18 6.08
N LEU A 24 -2.33 1.38 7.12
CA LEU A 24 -1.43 0.30 7.50
C LEU A 24 -2.17 -1.02 7.42
N ILE A 25 -1.64 -1.94 6.63
CA ILE A 25 -2.19 -3.26 6.41
C ILE A 25 -1.11 -4.28 6.76
N PHE A 26 -1.46 -5.29 7.54
CA PHE A 26 -0.63 -6.46 7.75
C PHE A 26 -1.36 -7.70 7.25
N ALA A 27 -0.67 -8.51 6.47
CA ALA A 27 -1.14 -9.82 6.02
C ALA A 27 -0.16 -10.91 6.46
N ASP A 28 -0.71 -12.06 6.87
CA ASP A 28 0.09 -13.22 7.26
C ASP A 28 0.77 -13.88 6.03
N LEU A 29 1.46 -14.99 6.26
CA LEU A 29 2.19 -15.71 5.20
C LEU A 29 1.27 -16.30 4.12
N ASP A 30 0.01 -16.49 4.42
CA ASP A 30 -1.02 -16.93 3.47
C ASP A 30 -1.68 -15.76 2.72
N GLY A 31 -1.25 -14.54 3.00
CA GLY A 31 -1.80 -13.34 2.39
C GLY A 31 -3.17 -12.93 2.95
N ILE A 32 -3.51 -13.41 4.13
CA ILE A 32 -4.75 -13.08 4.82
C ILE A 32 -4.54 -11.85 5.70
N ILE A 33 -5.41 -10.88 5.54
CA ILE A 33 -5.36 -9.61 6.28
C ILE A 33 -5.62 -9.88 7.77
N ARG A 34 -4.69 -9.43 8.61
CA ARG A 34 -4.77 -9.56 10.06
C ARG A 34 -4.77 -8.23 10.79
N LEU A 35 -4.38 -7.15 10.12
CA LEU A 35 -4.42 -5.79 10.67
C LEU A 35 -4.89 -4.83 9.57
N TRP A 36 -5.78 -3.95 9.94
CA TRP A 36 -6.39 -2.95 9.08
C TRP A 36 -6.73 -1.73 9.93
N ASN A 37 -5.94 -0.67 9.85
CA ASN A 37 -6.10 0.50 10.69
C ASN A 37 -7.18 1.47 10.15
N PRO A 38 -7.57 2.50 10.90
CA PRO A 38 -8.53 3.50 10.42
C PRO A 38 -8.10 4.21 9.13
N GLY A 39 -6.80 4.43 8.93
CA GLY A 39 -6.27 4.96 7.67
C GLY A 39 -6.58 4.06 6.48
N ALA A 40 -6.50 2.76 6.65
CA ALA A 40 -6.88 1.79 5.62
C ALA A 40 -8.39 1.84 5.31
N GLU A 41 -9.21 2.03 6.32
CA GLU A 41 -10.66 2.23 6.13
C GLU A 41 -10.94 3.47 5.27
N THR A 42 -10.24 4.55 5.52
CA THR A 42 -10.38 5.80 4.75
C THR A 42 -9.91 5.64 3.31
N VAL A 43 -8.74 5.03 3.10
CA VAL A 43 -8.14 4.91 1.77
C VAL A 43 -8.91 3.93 0.87
N PHE A 44 -9.27 2.76 1.39
CA PHE A 44 -9.86 1.68 0.59
C PHE A 44 -11.39 1.58 0.72
N GLY A 45 -11.99 2.22 1.71
CA GLY A 45 -13.43 2.24 1.93
C GLY A 45 -14.00 1.00 2.64
N PHE A 46 -13.21 -0.05 2.83
CA PHE A 46 -13.60 -1.23 3.61
C PHE A 46 -13.33 -1.00 5.08
N THR A 47 -14.25 -1.43 5.95
CA THR A 47 -14.02 -1.43 7.40
C THR A 47 -13.04 -2.54 7.81
N ALA A 48 -12.46 -2.43 9.00
CA ALA A 48 -11.64 -3.50 9.56
C ALA A 48 -12.41 -4.82 9.69
N ALA A 49 -13.66 -4.75 10.10
CA ALA A 49 -14.55 -5.92 10.22
C ALA A 49 -14.77 -6.61 8.86
N GLU A 50 -14.86 -5.85 7.76
CA GLU A 50 -15.02 -6.39 6.40
C GLU A 50 -13.71 -6.97 5.85
N SER A 51 -12.57 -6.47 6.28
CA SER A 51 -11.25 -6.74 5.69
C SER A 51 -10.47 -7.82 6.41
N ILE A 52 -10.46 -7.81 7.73
CA ILE A 52 -9.72 -8.79 8.54
C ILE A 52 -10.27 -10.19 8.29
N GLY A 53 -9.38 -11.13 7.97
CA GLY A 53 -9.72 -12.50 7.59
C GLY A 53 -9.92 -12.70 6.08
N GLN A 54 -9.91 -11.63 5.29
CA GLN A 54 -9.99 -11.70 3.83
C GLN A 54 -8.60 -11.74 3.20
N SER A 55 -8.51 -12.28 1.98
CA SER A 55 -7.30 -12.20 1.18
C SER A 55 -6.99 -10.75 0.79
N LEU A 56 -5.72 -10.43 0.62
CA LEU A 56 -5.28 -9.16 0.01
C LEU A 56 -5.88 -8.91 -1.38
N ASP A 57 -6.39 -9.93 -2.05
CA ASP A 57 -7.13 -9.79 -3.31
C ASP A 57 -8.29 -8.79 -3.22
N LEU A 58 -8.79 -8.54 -2.00
CA LEU A 58 -9.82 -7.53 -1.74
C LEU A 58 -9.50 -6.17 -2.37
N ILE A 59 -8.23 -5.77 -2.35
CA ILE A 59 -7.76 -4.47 -2.85
C ILE A 59 -6.91 -4.57 -4.12
N ILE A 60 -6.66 -5.77 -4.63
CA ILE A 60 -5.80 -6.00 -5.79
C ILE A 60 -6.66 -6.23 -7.03
N PRO A 61 -6.53 -5.41 -8.08
CA PRO A 61 -7.21 -5.65 -9.35
C PRO A 61 -6.90 -7.05 -9.88
N GLU A 62 -7.90 -7.74 -10.41
CA GLU A 62 -7.79 -9.14 -10.82
C GLU A 62 -6.60 -9.39 -11.76
N ARG A 63 -6.40 -8.54 -12.75
CA ARG A 63 -5.27 -8.64 -13.70
C ARG A 63 -3.89 -8.55 -13.06
N MET A 64 -3.79 -8.00 -11.85
CA MET A 64 -2.54 -7.80 -11.13
C MET A 64 -2.27 -8.88 -10.09
N ARG A 65 -3.25 -9.73 -9.80
CA ARG A 65 -3.17 -10.70 -8.69
C ARG A 65 -2.04 -11.70 -8.87
N LYS A 66 -1.89 -12.25 -10.07
CA LYS A 66 -0.81 -13.21 -10.35
C LYS A 66 0.57 -12.61 -10.08
N ALA A 67 0.84 -11.43 -10.62
CA ALA A 67 2.12 -10.74 -10.42
C ALA A 67 2.35 -10.38 -8.95
N HIS A 68 1.29 -9.96 -8.25
CA HIS A 68 1.35 -9.67 -6.83
C HIS A 68 1.77 -10.89 -6.00
N TRP A 69 1.10 -12.03 -6.22
CA TRP A 69 1.39 -13.25 -5.45
C TRP A 69 2.74 -13.85 -5.80
N ASP A 70 3.16 -13.78 -7.05
CA ASP A 70 4.53 -14.16 -7.45
C ASP A 70 5.58 -13.32 -6.70
N GLY A 71 5.39 -12.01 -6.63
CA GLY A 71 6.27 -11.11 -5.88
C GLY A 71 6.23 -11.33 -4.37
N PHE A 72 5.06 -11.56 -3.80
CA PHE A 72 4.86 -11.86 -2.40
C PHE A 72 5.60 -13.14 -1.98
N ASN A 73 5.43 -14.22 -2.73
CA ASN A 73 6.08 -15.50 -2.47
C ASN A 73 7.61 -15.40 -2.60
N LYS A 74 8.09 -14.66 -3.59
CA LYS A 74 9.54 -14.40 -3.75
C LYS A 74 10.10 -13.61 -2.57
N ALA A 75 9.38 -12.63 -2.05
CA ALA A 75 9.79 -11.86 -0.89
C ALA A 75 9.87 -12.72 0.38
N ILE A 76 8.92 -13.64 0.58
CA ILE A 76 8.95 -14.60 1.67
C ILE A 76 10.20 -15.48 1.59
N VAL A 77 10.48 -16.08 0.44
CA VAL A 77 11.64 -16.97 0.24
C VAL A 77 12.95 -16.22 0.41
N ARG A 78 13.06 -14.98 -0.10
CA ARG A 78 14.25 -14.13 0.02
C ARG A 78 14.46 -13.61 1.43
N GLY A 79 13.40 -13.53 2.26
CA GLY A 79 13.43 -12.96 3.60
C GLY A 79 13.29 -11.45 3.67
N GLY A 80 12.85 -10.81 2.59
CA GLY A 80 12.62 -9.37 2.55
C GLY A 80 12.30 -8.85 1.15
N THR A 81 11.99 -7.57 1.08
CA THR A 81 11.77 -6.86 -0.19
C THR A 81 13.10 -6.58 -0.91
N LEU A 82 13.03 -6.27 -2.21
CA LEU A 82 14.22 -5.92 -2.98
C LEU A 82 14.88 -4.65 -2.43
N PRO A 83 16.23 -4.64 -2.28
CA PRO A 83 16.96 -3.44 -1.86
C PRO A 83 16.70 -2.27 -2.81
N GLY A 84 16.62 -1.06 -2.26
CA GLY A 84 16.44 0.18 -3.03
C GLY A 84 15.01 0.48 -3.48
N ARG A 85 14.06 -0.40 -3.23
CA ARG A 85 12.63 -0.07 -3.41
C ARG A 85 12.16 0.79 -2.25
N THR A 86 11.75 2.01 -2.59
CA THR A 86 11.11 2.93 -1.63
C THR A 86 9.59 2.75 -1.68
N SER A 87 8.91 3.57 -2.41
CA SER A 87 7.47 3.47 -2.64
C SER A 87 7.16 3.43 -4.13
N MET A 88 5.99 2.94 -4.47
CA MET A 88 5.50 2.93 -5.85
C MET A 88 4.02 3.29 -5.90
N ILE A 89 3.63 4.03 -6.93
CA ILE A 89 2.22 4.27 -7.20
C ILE A 89 1.67 3.07 -7.96
N THR A 90 0.64 2.46 -7.40
CA THR A 90 -0.03 1.31 -7.97
C THR A 90 -1.54 1.49 -7.97
N ARG A 91 -2.22 0.81 -8.88
CA ARG A 91 -3.67 0.78 -8.92
C ARG A 91 -4.21 -0.19 -7.87
N SER A 92 -5.28 0.22 -7.19
CA SER A 92 -5.94 -0.56 -6.17
C SER A 92 -7.46 -0.51 -6.33
N LEU A 93 -8.15 -1.46 -5.71
CA LEU A 93 -9.61 -1.47 -5.67
C LEU A 93 -10.10 -0.71 -4.43
N HIS A 94 -11.18 0.06 -4.62
CA HIS A 94 -11.93 0.69 -3.56
C HIS A 94 -13.28 -0.01 -3.40
N LYS A 95 -13.85 0.00 -2.20
CA LYS A 95 -15.18 -0.61 -1.93
C LYS A 95 -16.28 -0.11 -2.87
N SER A 96 -16.22 1.14 -3.30
CA SER A 96 -17.17 1.73 -4.25
C SER A 96 -17.14 1.11 -5.65
N GLY A 97 -16.13 0.28 -5.96
CA GLY A 97 -15.84 -0.24 -7.30
C GLY A 97 -15.01 0.71 -8.17
N GLU A 98 -14.80 1.95 -7.72
CA GLU A 98 -13.94 2.90 -8.43
C GLU A 98 -12.46 2.55 -8.26
N PRO A 99 -11.65 2.61 -9.33
CA PRO A 99 -10.22 2.40 -9.20
C PRO A 99 -9.59 3.59 -8.49
N ILE A 100 -8.68 3.31 -7.57
CA ILE A 100 -7.85 4.31 -6.92
C ILE A 100 -6.38 4.04 -7.21
N TYR A 101 -5.56 5.08 -7.10
CA TYR A 101 -4.11 4.96 -7.13
C TYR A 101 -3.57 5.24 -5.74
N VAL A 102 -2.68 4.37 -5.29
CA VAL A 102 -2.06 4.46 -3.96
C VAL A 102 -0.55 4.50 -4.11
N ASP A 103 0.07 5.36 -3.33
CA ASP A 103 1.52 5.35 -3.13
C ASP A 103 1.80 4.40 -1.97
N MET A 104 2.45 3.30 -2.26
CA MET A 104 2.54 2.16 -1.36
C MET A 104 3.99 1.72 -1.18
N SER A 105 4.38 1.51 0.07
CA SER A 105 5.63 0.88 0.46
C SER A 105 5.36 -0.41 1.21
N PHE A 106 6.28 -1.37 1.08
CA PHE A 106 6.15 -2.71 1.63
C PHE A 106 7.36 -3.07 2.48
N ALA A 107 7.12 -3.83 3.52
CA ALA A 107 8.17 -4.48 4.31
C ALA A 107 7.69 -5.85 4.77
N MET A 108 8.63 -6.77 4.93
CA MET A 108 8.36 -8.04 5.60
C MET A 108 8.52 -7.88 7.10
N VAL A 109 7.63 -8.49 7.86
CA VAL A 109 7.60 -8.41 9.32
C VAL A 109 8.17 -9.70 9.90
N LYS A 110 9.17 -9.56 10.74
CA LYS A 110 9.79 -10.66 11.48
C LYS A 110 9.66 -10.44 12.98
N ASN A 111 9.55 -11.52 13.74
CA ASN A 111 9.64 -11.42 15.19
C ASN A 111 11.12 -11.28 15.65
N PRO A 112 11.38 -11.03 16.95
CA PRO A 112 12.75 -10.91 17.45
C PRO A 112 13.62 -12.16 17.23
N ALA A 113 13.03 -13.34 17.08
CA ALA A 113 13.74 -14.59 16.76
C ALA A 113 14.09 -14.71 15.26
N GLY A 114 13.74 -13.73 14.44
CA GLY A 114 14.00 -13.73 13.01
C GLY A 114 12.99 -14.53 12.16
N GLN A 115 11.93 -15.03 12.77
CA GLN A 115 10.88 -15.76 12.05
C GLN A 115 10.00 -14.79 11.26
N MET A 116 9.75 -15.12 9.99
CA MET A 116 8.85 -14.36 9.12
C MET A 116 7.41 -14.51 9.59
N LEU A 117 6.74 -13.39 9.84
CA LEU A 117 5.33 -13.35 10.26
C LEU A 117 4.38 -13.02 9.11
N GLY A 118 4.82 -12.22 8.17
CA GLY A 118 4.01 -11.75 7.06
C GLY A 118 4.56 -10.48 6.46
N SER A 119 3.69 -9.74 5.76
CA SER A 119 4.03 -8.47 5.11
C SER A 119 3.23 -7.32 5.68
N MET A 120 3.82 -6.14 5.69
CA MET A 120 3.11 -4.90 5.95
C MET A 120 3.16 -3.99 4.73
N ALA A 121 2.10 -3.22 4.54
CA ALA A 121 2.02 -2.17 3.54
C ALA A 121 1.58 -0.88 4.21
N VAL A 122 2.26 0.21 3.86
CA VAL A 122 1.84 1.58 4.19
C VAL A 122 1.43 2.25 2.89
N ALA A 123 0.22 2.82 2.86
CA ALA A 123 -0.33 3.38 1.64
C ALA A 123 -0.96 4.75 1.88
N ARG A 124 -0.81 5.62 0.88
CA ARG A 124 -1.50 6.92 0.78
C ARG A 124 -2.31 6.96 -0.49
N ASP A 125 -3.48 7.61 -0.45
CA ASP A 125 -4.22 7.91 -1.66
C ASP A 125 -3.42 8.90 -2.51
N ALA A 126 -3.07 8.48 -3.72
CA ALA A 126 -2.32 9.27 -4.70
C ALA A 126 -3.13 9.50 -5.98
N THR A 127 -4.44 9.29 -5.95
CA THR A 127 -5.30 9.37 -7.14
C THR A 127 -5.23 10.76 -7.77
N ALA A 128 -5.37 11.82 -6.99
CA ALA A 128 -5.30 13.20 -7.49
C ALA A 128 -3.92 13.51 -8.08
N ARG A 129 -2.85 13.14 -7.39
CA ARG A 129 -1.47 13.34 -7.86
C ARG A 129 -1.20 12.57 -9.16
N PHE A 130 -1.67 11.34 -9.25
CA PHE A 130 -1.52 10.53 -10.44
C PHE A 130 -2.24 11.15 -11.66
N GLN A 131 -3.46 11.63 -11.47
CA GLN A 131 -4.23 12.29 -12.52
C GLN A 131 -3.57 13.59 -12.99
N GLU A 132 -3.04 14.38 -12.07
CA GLU A 132 -2.33 15.62 -12.38
C GLU A 132 -1.05 15.33 -13.18
N GLU A 133 -0.22 14.39 -12.74
CA GLU A 133 0.99 13.99 -13.47
C GLU A 133 0.67 13.46 -14.87
N LYS A 134 -0.39 12.67 -15.01
CA LYS A 134 -0.86 12.17 -16.31
C LYS A 134 -1.28 13.31 -17.23
N ASN A 135 -2.02 14.30 -16.72
CA ASN A 135 -2.42 15.47 -17.48
C ASN A 135 -1.23 16.30 -17.92
N LEU A 136 -0.25 16.53 -17.05
CA LEU A 136 0.98 17.26 -17.37
C LEU A 136 1.81 16.55 -18.43
N ARG A 137 1.94 15.24 -18.36
CA ARG A 137 2.64 14.46 -19.39
C ARG A 137 1.96 14.57 -20.76
N ARG A 138 0.64 14.54 -20.79
CA ARG A 138 -0.14 14.71 -22.01
C ARG A 138 0.09 16.10 -22.62
N GLN A 139 0.04 17.17 -21.82
CA GLN A 139 0.31 18.53 -22.25
C GLN A 139 1.72 18.69 -22.80
N LEU A 140 2.72 18.10 -22.16
CA LEU A 140 4.10 18.08 -22.65
C LEU A 140 4.23 17.37 -24.00
N ALA A 141 3.56 16.24 -24.18
CA ALA A 141 3.56 15.50 -25.44
C ALA A 141 2.94 16.29 -26.60
N GLU A 142 1.90 17.09 -26.32
CA GLU A 142 1.26 17.98 -27.30
C GLU A 142 2.17 19.15 -27.72
N LEU A 143 3.09 19.59 -26.84
CA LEU A 143 4.05 20.67 -27.10
C LEU A 143 5.34 20.19 -27.80
N THR A 144 5.61 18.89 -27.82
CA THR A 144 6.79 18.32 -28.48
C THR A 144 6.46 18.11 -29.96
N PRO A 145 7.17 18.80 -30.91
CA PRO A 145 6.92 18.59 -32.33
C PRO A 145 7.21 17.13 -32.70
N LYS A 146 6.29 16.52 -33.47
CA LYS A 146 6.52 15.21 -34.07
C LYS A 146 7.77 15.30 -34.95
N PRO A 147 8.70 14.35 -34.87
CA PRO A 147 9.79 14.29 -35.85
C PRO A 147 9.19 14.20 -37.25
N GLU A 148 9.62 15.10 -38.13
CA GLU A 148 9.25 15.05 -39.55
C GLU A 148 9.64 13.67 -40.09
N GLN A 149 8.67 12.93 -40.61
CA GLN A 149 8.96 11.71 -41.35
C GLN A 149 9.71 12.14 -42.61
N PRO A 150 10.88 11.56 -42.90
CA PRO A 150 11.52 11.84 -44.16
C PRO A 150 10.57 11.39 -45.29
N GLU A 151 10.24 12.30 -46.16
CA GLU A 151 9.52 12.01 -47.40
C GLU A 151 10.36 10.97 -48.18
N GLN A 152 9.70 9.85 -48.53
CA GLN A 152 10.30 8.83 -49.44
C GLN A 152 10.13 9.27 -50.88
#